data_c1c38e1c5a73b2b28f1255596eedb2bf
#
_entry.id   c1c38e1c5a73b2b28f1255596eedb2bf
#
_cell.length_a   1.000
_cell.length_b   1.000
_cell.length_c   1.000
_cell.angle_alpha   90.00
_cell.angle_beta   90.00
_cell.angle_gamma   90.00
#
_symmetry.space_group_name_H-M   'P 1'
#
loop_
_entity.id
_entity.type
_entity.pdbx_description
1 polymer ?
#
loop_
_entity_poly.entity_id
_entity_poly.type
_entity_poly.pdbx_seq_one_letter_code
_entity_poly.pdbx_strand_id
1 'polypeptide(L)'
;MARRLLLGCSAVGNTLVERSRQDHVDLVAITDDTGWASTLRDRNVATVEADPTDPATYPDTATVVFVASDEPGRNVTAAEAARRRYPDAMIVAHVGRNPTAAQQDSLKAVADRVVDPVAAVVSRVREATGVDADEEPVRLLSTLRTLSGPLLVVAHDNPDPDAIASAIGLARVAESVGVPADPCYGGEIAHQENRAMVNLLNLHLRTFDGLDLDDYGGVALVDHSRAGINDSLPEGHPVDIVIDHHPPRGPVAGSFIDIRPDTGATSTLIEEYLSRLGIEPDRELATALLYGIRIDTKDFTRSTSIPDFEAAASLSVHADESTLERVESPSVSPETLRVLARAIEGRDVRGSTVASCVGEITDRDTLAQAAERLLGLDGIAVTFVYGYMDGVIYGSARARGADLDIGELLRDALDPVGSAGGHATMAGAQVPLGILQEVSESESLPEVVETFVSGRFFEAIGDAPAPRREPSSEFSTD
;
A
#
# COMPACT_ATOMS: atom_id res chain seq x y z
N MET A 1 44.01 10.79 8.67
CA MET A 1 42.84 11.45 8.11
C MET A 1 42.64 10.95 6.68
N ALA A 2 41.40 10.71 6.23
CA ALA A 2 41.14 10.27 4.90
C ALA A 2 41.45 11.39 3.90
N ARG A 3 42.45 11.20 3.07
CA ARG A 3 42.87 12.18 2.07
C ARG A 3 42.17 11.95 0.77
N ARG A 4 41.43 12.94 0.27
CA ARG A 4 40.77 12.91 -1.05
C ARG A 4 41.69 13.55 -2.10
N LEU A 5 41.72 12.94 -3.29
CA LEU A 5 42.49 13.44 -4.43
C LEU A 5 41.51 13.75 -5.58
N LEU A 6 41.61 14.93 -6.19
CA LEU A 6 40.91 15.32 -7.40
C LEU A 6 41.89 15.40 -8.58
N LEU A 7 41.68 14.60 -9.60
CA LEU A 7 42.47 14.56 -10.82
C LEU A 7 41.71 15.21 -11.99
N GLY A 8 42.22 16.34 -12.46
CA GLY A 8 41.49 17.19 -13.40
C GLY A 8 40.36 17.96 -12.74
N CYS A 9 39.90 19.01 -13.38
CA CYS A 9 38.75 19.76 -12.88
C CYS A 9 37.84 20.17 -14.03
N SER A 10 36.54 20.04 -13.79
CA SER A 10 35.46 20.47 -14.67
C SER A 10 34.34 21.04 -13.78
N ALA A 11 33.20 21.41 -14.35
CA ALA A 11 32.03 21.82 -13.59
C ALA A 11 31.62 20.75 -12.57
N VAL A 12 31.72 19.45 -12.93
CA VAL A 12 31.42 18.31 -12.03
C VAL A 12 32.42 18.25 -10.88
N GLY A 13 33.74 18.37 -11.19
CA GLY A 13 34.80 18.40 -10.16
C GLY A 13 34.63 19.55 -9.18
N ASN A 14 34.21 20.71 -9.65
CA ASN A 14 33.94 21.88 -8.83
C ASN A 14 32.81 21.64 -7.80
N THR A 15 31.75 20.97 -8.18
CA THR A 15 30.65 20.60 -7.27
C THR A 15 31.13 19.65 -6.16
N LEU A 16 32.00 18.70 -6.50
CA LEU A 16 32.63 17.80 -5.53
C LEU A 16 33.51 18.55 -4.52
N VAL A 17 34.23 19.57 -4.99
CA VAL A 17 35.05 20.45 -4.12
C VAL A 17 34.18 21.20 -3.11
N GLU A 18 33.06 21.78 -3.56
CA GLU A 18 32.13 22.51 -2.70
C GLU A 18 31.60 21.63 -1.56
N ARG A 19 31.19 20.42 -1.89
CA ARG A 19 30.69 19.45 -0.89
C ARG A 19 31.79 19.00 0.08
N SER A 20 33.00 18.72 -0.44
CA SER A 20 34.15 18.31 0.42
C SER A 20 34.58 19.38 1.41
N ARG A 21 34.39 20.65 1.05
CA ARG A 21 34.66 21.78 1.96
C ARG A 21 33.66 21.88 3.10
N GLN A 22 32.38 21.63 2.84
CA GLN A 22 31.34 21.58 3.87
C GLN A 22 31.64 20.49 4.90
N ASP A 23 32.20 19.38 4.47
CA ASP A 23 32.52 18.22 5.30
C ASP A 23 33.89 18.34 6.01
N HIS A 24 34.68 19.45 5.83
CA HIS A 24 36.01 19.67 6.39
C HIS A 24 37.03 18.56 6.08
N VAL A 25 37.01 18.03 4.88
CA VAL A 25 37.86 16.91 4.45
C VAL A 25 39.13 17.42 3.78
N ASP A 26 40.28 16.79 4.07
CA ASP A 26 41.57 17.08 3.42
C ASP A 26 41.50 16.68 1.92
N LEU A 27 41.43 17.69 1.03
CA LEU A 27 41.33 17.53 -0.43
C LEU A 27 42.55 18.16 -1.10
N VAL A 28 43.20 17.39 -1.98
CA VAL A 28 44.25 17.88 -2.87
C VAL A 28 43.73 17.78 -4.30
N ALA A 29 43.87 18.83 -5.08
CA ALA A 29 43.50 18.85 -6.50
C ALA A 29 44.76 18.94 -7.38
N ILE A 30 44.77 18.20 -8.49
CA ILE A 30 45.83 18.25 -9.49
C ILE A 30 45.15 18.58 -10.84
N THR A 31 45.56 19.71 -11.44
CA THR A 31 45.04 20.15 -12.73
C THR A 31 46.05 20.98 -13.45
N ASP A 32 46.15 20.85 -14.78
CA ASP A 32 46.95 21.69 -15.65
C ASP A 32 46.17 22.88 -16.25
N ASP A 33 44.86 22.96 -15.94
CA ASP A 33 44.05 24.13 -16.29
C ASP A 33 44.31 25.26 -15.27
N THR A 34 44.98 26.35 -15.74
CA THR A 34 45.34 27.48 -14.91
C THR A 34 44.14 28.25 -14.33
N GLY A 35 43.01 28.27 -15.05
CA GLY A 35 41.75 28.90 -14.63
C GLY A 35 41.12 28.14 -13.46
N TRP A 36 41.03 26.82 -13.58
CA TRP A 36 40.61 25.99 -12.48
C TRP A 36 41.58 25.99 -11.30
N ALA A 37 42.89 25.97 -11.56
CA ALA A 37 43.89 26.04 -10.49
C ALA A 37 43.74 27.30 -9.66
N SER A 38 43.54 28.46 -10.31
CA SER A 38 43.25 29.72 -9.61
C SER A 38 41.97 29.66 -8.82
N THR A 39 40.88 29.21 -9.41
CA THR A 39 39.57 29.10 -8.76
C THR A 39 39.61 28.19 -7.52
N LEU A 40 40.32 27.07 -7.59
CA LEU A 40 40.48 26.16 -6.46
C LEU A 40 41.29 26.73 -5.34
N ARG A 41 42.40 27.45 -5.65
CA ARG A 41 43.25 28.17 -4.67
C ARG A 41 42.48 29.27 -3.95
N ASP A 42 41.69 30.06 -4.67
CA ASP A 42 40.80 31.09 -4.11
C ASP A 42 39.79 30.52 -3.12
N ARG A 43 39.48 29.26 -3.27
CA ARG A 43 38.59 28.50 -2.36
C ARG A 43 39.33 27.74 -1.27
N ASN A 44 40.63 28.02 -1.06
CA ASN A 44 41.49 27.36 -0.08
C ASN A 44 41.61 25.83 -0.26
N VAL A 45 41.58 25.34 -1.50
CA VAL A 45 41.88 23.94 -1.84
C VAL A 45 43.36 23.80 -2.16
N ALA A 46 44.04 22.85 -1.54
CA ALA A 46 45.43 22.53 -1.86
C ALA A 46 45.51 22.09 -3.33
N THR A 47 46.15 22.89 -4.19
CA THR A 47 46.12 22.67 -5.64
C THR A 47 47.53 22.61 -6.23
N VAL A 48 47.84 21.52 -6.87
CA VAL A 48 49.06 21.30 -7.66
C VAL A 48 48.74 21.55 -9.13
N GLU A 49 49.46 22.49 -9.76
CA GLU A 49 49.30 22.78 -11.18
C GLU A 49 50.24 21.87 -11.98
N ALA A 50 49.68 20.75 -12.43
CA ALA A 50 50.38 19.67 -13.12
C ALA A 50 49.41 18.81 -13.94
N ASP A 51 49.93 17.96 -14.81
CA ASP A 51 49.14 16.99 -15.57
C ASP A 51 48.50 15.96 -14.66
N PRO A 52 47.17 15.89 -14.60
CA PRO A 52 46.45 14.92 -13.74
C PRO A 52 46.61 13.46 -14.20
N THR A 53 47.23 13.20 -15.33
CA THR A 53 47.57 11.85 -15.81
C THR A 53 48.95 11.37 -15.37
N ASP A 54 49.78 12.28 -14.83
CA ASP A 54 51.14 11.94 -14.39
C ASP A 54 51.17 11.52 -12.90
N PRO A 55 51.36 10.23 -12.60
CA PRO A 55 51.38 9.70 -11.23
C PRO A 55 52.56 10.21 -10.40
N ALA A 56 53.60 10.83 -11.00
CA ALA A 56 54.69 11.43 -10.25
C ALA A 56 54.27 12.66 -9.42
N THR A 57 53.16 13.28 -9.81
CA THR A 57 52.59 14.45 -9.12
C THR A 57 51.64 14.10 -7.96
N TYR A 58 51.32 12.84 -7.85
CA TYR A 58 50.31 12.35 -6.89
C TYR A 58 50.87 12.32 -5.46
N PRO A 59 50.06 12.61 -4.45
CA PRO A 59 50.46 12.49 -3.03
C PRO A 59 50.78 11.01 -2.69
N ASP A 60 51.50 10.81 -1.59
CA ASP A 60 51.90 9.45 -1.16
C ASP A 60 50.72 8.56 -0.83
N THR A 61 49.63 9.16 -0.34
CA THR A 61 48.40 8.40 0.05
C THR A 61 47.15 9.12 -0.38
N ALA A 62 46.18 8.33 -0.86
CA ALA A 62 44.80 8.77 -1.09
C ALA A 62 43.84 7.60 -0.76
N THR A 63 42.71 7.91 -0.12
CA THR A 63 41.65 6.92 0.18
C THR A 63 40.48 7.01 -0.79
N VAL A 64 40.27 8.19 -1.36
CA VAL A 64 39.27 8.41 -2.42
C VAL A 64 39.89 9.28 -3.51
N VAL A 65 39.75 8.85 -4.76
CA VAL A 65 40.23 9.58 -5.94
C VAL A 65 39.02 9.93 -6.82
N PHE A 66 38.86 11.22 -7.08
CA PHE A 66 37.90 11.73 -8.07
C PHE A 66 38.65 12.06 -9.37
N VAL A 67 38.20 11.51 -10.48
CA VAL A 67 38.72 11.84 -11.82
C VAL A 67 37.64 12.63 -12.53
N ALA A 68 37.89 13.91 -12.82
CA ALA A 68 36.83 14.83 -13.20
C ALA A 68 37.22 15.86 -14.27
N SER A 69 38.02 15.46 -15.25
CA SER A 69 38.27 16.24 -16.47
C SER A 69 37.08 16.21 -17.43
N ASP A 70 36.96 17.21 -18.28
CA ASP A 70 36.00 17.20 -19.41
C ASP A 70 36.44 16.28 -20.56
N GLU A 71 37.68 15.84 -20.59
CA GLU A 71 38.25 15.01 -21.64
C GLU A 71 38.20 13.51 -21.30
N PRO A 72 37.37 12.70 -22.03
CA PRO A 72 37.18 11.29 -21.69
C PRO A 72 38.46 10.46 -21.69
N GLY A 73 39.35 10.66 -22.67
CA GLY A 73 40.63 9.94 -22.79
C GLY A 73 41.56 10.21 -21.62
N ARG A 74 41.61 11.44 -21.14
CA ARG A 74 42.40 11.82 -19.96
C ARG A 74 41.84 11.17 -18.66
N ASN A 75 40.51 11.09 -18.57
CA ASN A 75 39.90 10.46 -17.42
C ASN A 75 40.23 8.95 -17.35
N VAL A 76 40.24 8.25 -18.49
CA VAL A 76 40.69 6.85 -18.53
C VAL A 76 42.13 6.73 -18.03
N THR A 77 43.06 7.53 -18.63
CA THR A 77 44.49 7.50 -18.27
C THR A 77 44.74 7.85 -16.79
N ALA A 78 44.06 8.88 -16.27
CA ALA A 78 44.18 9.29 -14.87
C ALA A 78 43.61 8.22 -13.90
N ALA A 79 42.48 7.61 -14.27
CA ALA A 79 41.88 6.54 -13.44
C ALA A 79 42.79 5.28 -13.39
N GLU A 80 43.39 4.90 -14.53
CA GLU A 80 44.37 3.80 -14.58
C GLU A 80 45.62 4.10 -13.74
N ALA A 81 46.14 5.34 -13.87
CA ALA A 81 47.29 5.76 -13.07
C ALA A 81 46.98 5.78 -11.57
N ALA A 82 45.80 6.27 -11.20
CA ALA A 82 45.33 6.28 -9.81
C ALA A 82 45.16 4.85 -9.26
N ARG A 83 44.58 3.93 -10.01
CA ARG A 83 44.42 2.54 -9.56
C ARG A 83 45.75 1.84 -9.35
N ARG A 84 46.71 2.09 -10.24
CA ARG A 84 48.08 1.56 -10.04
C ARG A 84 48.78 2.13 -8.82
N ARG A 85 48.59 3.42 -8.53
CA ARG A 85 49.25 4.13 -7.41
C ARG A 85 48.58 3.84 -6.07
N TYR A 86 47.25 3.66 -6.08
CA TYR A 86 46.40 3.46 -4.89
C TYR A 86 45.45 2.29 -5.12
N PRO A 87 45.93 1.04 -5.00
CA PRO A 87 45.11 -0.15 -5.28
C PRO A 87 43.84 -0.25 -4.45
N ASP A 88 43.90 0.22 -3.20
CA ASP A 88 42.80 0.14 -2.23
C ASP A 88 41.94 1.41 -2.16
N ALA A 89 42.25 2.45 -2.93
CA ALA A 89 41.45 3.67 -2.93
C ALA A 89 40.15 3.50 -3.71
N MET A 90 39.07 4.12 -3.22
CA MET A 90 37.84 4.28 -3.99
C MET A 90 38.06 5.27 -5.13
N ILE A 91 37.88 4.83 -6.37
CA ILE A 91 38.00 5.66 -7.57
C ILE A 91 36.61 5.96 -8.11
N VAL A 92 36.26 7.26 -8.17
CA VAL A 92 35.04 7.77 -8.79
C VAL A 92 35.43 8.58 -10.02
N ALA A 93 35.02 8.13 -11.20
CA ALA A 93 35.42 8.75 -12.47
C ALA A 93 34.24 9.35 -13.23
N HIS A 94 34.39 10.57 -13.70
CA HIS A 94 33.51 11.23 -14.64
C HIS A 94 33.80 10.75 -16.06
N VAL A 95 32.76 10.48 -16.85
CA VAL A 95 32.94 9.98 -18.22
C VAL A 95 33.54 11.05 -19.17
N GLY A 96 33.53 12.33 -18.83
CA GLY A 96 33.93 13.44 -19.69
C GLY A 96 32.82 13.88 -20.66
N ARG A 97 33.15 14.73 -21.62
CA ARG A 97 32.22 15.18 -22.65
C ARG A 97 32.24 14.25 -23.87
N ASN A 98 31.08 13.81 -24.33
CA ASN A 98 30.90 12.94 -25.48
C ASN A 98 31.85 11.71 -25.49
N PRO A 99 31.82 10.86 -24.44
CA PRO A 99 32.66 9.69 -24.37
C PRO A 99 32.25 8.64 -25.40
N THR A 100 33.24 7.93 -25.97
CA THR A 100 32.95 6.72 -26.75
C THR A 100 32.60 5.55 -25.84
N ALA A 101 31.88 4.54 -26.37
CA ALA A 101 31.56 3.33 -25.61
C ALA A 101 32.84 2.64 -25.05
N ALA A 102 33.92 2.58 -25.88
CA ALA A 102 35.18 2.00 -25.43
C ALA A 102 35.79 2.76 -24.24
N GLN A 103 35.70 4.07 -24.21
CA GLN A 103 36.19 4.89 -23.06
C GLN A 103 35.34 4.67 -21.81
N GLN A 104 34.02 4.57 -21.94
CA GLN A 104 33.15 4.25 -20.81
C GLN A 104 33.45 2.87 -20.25
N ASP A 105 33.65 1.88 -21.13
CA ASP A 105 33.95 0.50 -20.70
C ASP A 105 35.35 0.42 -20.03
N SER A 106 36.34 1.19 -20.54
CA SER A 106 37.64 1.31 -19.89
C SER A 106 37.54 1.92 -18.50
N LEU A 107 36.71 2.96 -18.32
CA LEU A 107 36.47 3.55 -16.98
C LEU A 107 35.77 2.57 -16.05
N LYS A 108 34.76 1.85 -16.52
CA LYS A 108 34.06 0.82 -15.71
C LYS A 108 34.97 -0.32 -15.26
N ALA A 109 36.00 -0.63 -16.05
CA ALA A 109 36.97 -1.68 -15.68
C ALA A 109 37.93 -1.25 -14.56
N VAL A 110 38.12 0.06 -14.33
CA VAL A 110 39.15 0.59 -13.45
C VAL A 110 38.59 1.35 -12.26
N ALA A 111 37.50 2.09 -12.45
CA ALA A 111 36.86 2.89 -11.41
C ALA A 111 35.78 2.07 -10.66
N ASP A 112 35.65 2.29 -9.37
CA ASP A 112 34.60 1.69 -8.54
C ASP A 112 33.23 2.30 -8.83
N ARG A 113 33.23 3.57 -9.27
CA ARG A 113 32.04 4.28 -9.70
C ARG A 113 32.33 5.15 -10.93
N VAL A 114 31.44 5.03 -11.93
CA VAL A 114 31.48 5.88 -13.12
C VAL A 114 30.25 6.79 -13.10
N VAL A 115 30.48 8.09 -13.26
CA VAL A 115 29.44 9.13 -13.24
C VAL A 115 29.29 9.71 -14.63
N ASP A 116 28.09 9.58 -15.20
CA ASP A 116 27.68 10.22 -16.45
C ASP A 116 26.57 11.25 -16.14
N PRO A 117 26.89 12.53 -15.99
CA PRO A 117 25.90 13.55 -15.67
C PRO A 117 24.85 13.72 -16.75
N VAL A 118 25.21 13.51 -18.03
CA VAL A 118 24.26 13.63 -19.15
C VAL A 118 23.24 12.51 -19.07
N ALA A 119 23.69 11.28 -18.87
CA ALA A 119 22.80 10.14 -18.69
C ALA A 119 21.89 10.33 -17.47
N ALA A 120 22.44 10.82 -16.36
CA ALA A 120 21.67 11.10 -15.15
C ALA A 120 20.61 12.20 -15.37
N VAL A 121 20.95 13.29 -16.07
CA VAL A 121 19.98 14.35 -16.41
C VAL A 121 18.95 13.83 -17.41
N VAL A 122 19.37 13.07 -18.42
CA VAL A 122 18.44 12.46 -19.40
C VAL A 122 17.48 11.51 -18.69
N SER A 123 17.96 10.68 -17.76
CA SER A 123 17.09 9.80 -16.96
C SER A 123 16.06 10.62 -16.17
N ARG A 124 16.52 11.68 -15.48
CA ARG A 124 15.61 12.57 -14.74
C ARG A 124 14.62 13.31 -15.63
N VAL A 125 15.04 13.76 -16.80
CA VAL A 125 14.15 14.40 -17.79
C VAL A 125 13.13 13.39 -18.30
N ARG A 126 13.56 12.17 -18.61
CA ARG A 126 12.70 11.07 -19.03
C ARG A 126 11.68 10.72 -17.95
N GLU A 127 12.13 10.53 -16.71
CA GLU A 127 11.27 10.33 -15.54
C GLU A 127 10.25 11.48 -15.39
N ALA A 128 10.71 12.73 -15.49
CA ALA A 128 9.86 13.92 -15.35
C ALA A 128 8.91 14.17 -16.54
N THR A 129 9.27 13.70 -17.74
CA THR A 129 8.46 13.90 -18.96
C THR A 129 7.66 12.67 -19.36
N GLY A 130 7.85 11.53 -18.69
CA GLY A 130 7.17 10.28 -19.02
C GLY A 130 7.51 9.70 -20.40
N VAL A 131 8.62 10.14 -21.04
CA VAL A 131 8.97 9.79 -22.43
C VAL A 131 9.41 8.34 -22.61
N ASP A 132 9.78 7.63 -21.56
CA ASP A 132 10.28 6.24 -21.66
C ASP A 132 9.42 5.17 -21.01
N ALA A 133 8.42 5.55 -20.27
CA ALA A 133 7.58 4.58 -19.61
C ALA A 133 6.13 4.95 -19.84
N ASP A 134 5.42 3.95 -20.27
CA ASP A 134 4.01 3.81 -20.10
C ASP A 134 3.17 4.95 -20.69
N GLU A 135 2.65 4.67 -21.82
CA GLU A 135 1.57 5.44 -22.46
C GLU A 135 0.37 5.59 -21.51
N GLU A 136 0.33 4.83 -20.38
CA GLU A 136 -0.82 4.74 -19.47
C GLU A 136 -1.21 6.06 -18.81
N PRO A 137 -0.34 6.87 -18.18
CA PRO A 137 -0.75 8.16 -17.63
C PRO A 137 -1.28 9.10 -18.71
N VAL A 138 -0.66 9.09 -19.90
CA VAL A 138 -1.09 9.90 -21.05
C VAL A 138 -2.43 9.42 -21.57
N ARG A 139 -2.64 8.10 -21.66
CA ARG A 139 -3.90 7.49 -22.08
C ARG A 139 -5.01 7.77 -21.07
N LEU A 140 -4.74 7.67 -19.76
CA LEU A 140 -5.68 8.01 -18.70
C LEU A 140 -6.13 9.47 -18.84
N LEU A 141 -5.18 10.42 -18.93
CA LEU A 141 -5.52 11.84 -19.12
C LEU A 141 -6.27 12.10 -20.41
N SER A 142 -5.92 11.39 -21.50
CA SER A 142 -6.64 11.51 -22.76
C SER A 142 -8.08 11.03 -22.62
N THR A 143 -8.31 9.88 -21.96
CA THR A 143 -9.65 9.36 -21.69
C THR A 143 -10.45 10.34 -20.85
N LEU A 144 -9.89 10.84 -19.75
CA LEU A 144 -10.56 11.84 -18.88
C LEU A 144 -11.00 13.09 -19.68
N ARG A 145 -10.14 13.62 -20.51
CA ARG A 145 -10.42 14.81 -21.33
C ARG A 145 -11.48 14.61 -22.42
N THR A 146 -11.80 13.38 -22.78
CA THR A 146 -12.85 13.06 -23.77
C THR A 146 -14.24 12.96 -23.14
N LEU A 147 -14.32 12.92 -21.81
CA LEU A 147 -15.60 12.84 -21.10
C LEU A 147 -16.42 14.13 -21.30
N SER A 148 -17.72 13.98 -21.49
CA SER A 148 -18.63 15.10 -21.75
C SER A 148 -19.30 15.67 -20.49
N GLY A 149 -18.88 15.22 -19.29
CA GLY A 149 -19.43 15.62 -18.01
C GLY A 149 -18.58 15.13 -16.83
N PRO A 150 -19.10 15.18 -15.61
CA PRO A 150 -18.43 14.67 -14.43
C PRO A 150 -18.11 13.18 -14.53
N LEU A 151 -17.05 12.73 -13.87
CA LEU A 151 -16.69 11.32 -13.73
C LEU A 151 -17.30 10.75 -12.44
N LEU A 152 -18.03 9.65 -12.54
CA LEU A 152 -18.39 8.83 -11.38
C LEU A 152 -17.28 7.79 -11.13
N VAL A 153 -16.64 7.85 -9.96
CA VAL A 153 -15.62 6.87 -9.58
C VAL A 153 -16.21 5.89 -8.58
N VAL A 154 -16.43 4.67 -9.02
CA VAL A 154 -17.14 3.63 -8.27
C VAL A 154 -16.15 2.70 -7.60
N ALA A 155 -16.15 2.67 -6.27
CA ALA A 155 -15.57 1.61 -5.46
C ALA A 155 -16.54 0.43 -5.35
N HIS A 156 -16.05 -0.75 -5.02
CA HIS A 156 -16.92 -1.91 -4.81
C HIS A 156 -17.87 -1.71 -3.62
N ASP A 157 -18.95 -2.51 -3.54
CA ASP A 157 -19.90 -2.47 -2.42
C ASP A 157 -19.23 -2.89 -1.11
N ASN A 158 -19.58 -2.22 -0.02
CA ASN A 158 -18.95 -2.37 1.30
C ASN A 158 -17.43 -2.17 1.23
N PRO A 159 -16.95 -1.01 0.77
CA PRO A 159 -15.59 -0.82 0.37
C PRO A 159 -14.62 -0.94 1.54
N ASP A 160 -13.47 -1.51 1.25
CA ASP A 160 -12.33 -1.55 2.14
C ASP A 160 -11.45 -0.28 2.00
N PRO A 161 -10.39 -0.14 2.78
CA PRO A 161 -9.53 1.03 2.72
C PRO A 161 -8.87 1.26 1.36
N ASP A 162 -8.52 0.20 0.62
CA ASP A 162 -7.89 0.33 -0.69
C ASP A 162 -8.87 0.88 -1.73
N ALA A 163 -10.07 0.32 -1.81
CA ALA A 163 -11.13 0.82 -2.67
C ALA A 163 -11.51 2.28 -2.37
N ILE A 164 -11.65 2.64 -1.07
CA ILE A 164 -11.96 3.99 -0.63
C ILE A 164 -10.88 4.99 -1.07
N ALA A 165 -9.61 4.69 -0.75
CA ALA A 165 -8.49 5.56 -1.06
C ALA A 165 -8.29 5.71 -2.57
N SER A 166 -8.42 4.60 -3.31
CA SER A 166 -8.29 4.57 -4.76
C SER A 166 -9.37 5.39 -5.46
N ALA A 167 -10.61 5.35 -4.98
CA ALA A 167 -11.70 6.16 -5.55
C ALA A 167 -11.43 7.67 -5.38
N ILE A 168 -10.98 8.10 -4.21
CA ILE A 168 -10.66 9.51 -3.95
C ILE A 168 -9.42 9.92 -4.74
N GLY A 169 -8.41 9.06 -4.83
CA GLY A 169 -7.18 9.34 -5.56
C GLY A 169 -7.42 9.49 -7.06
N LEU A 170 -8.23 8.63 -7.68
CA LEU A 170 -8.59 8.78 -9.09
C LEU A 170 -9.44 10.03 -9.34
N ALA A 171 -10.36 10.38 -8.42
CA ALA A 171 -11.09 11.63 -8.48
C ALA A 171 -10.14 12.84 -8.48
N ARG A 172 -9.10 12.83 -7.62
CA ARG A 172 -8.07 13.87 -7.60
C ARG A 172 -7.30 13.97 -8.93
N VAL A 173 -7.00 12.82 -9.57
CA VAL A 173 -6.39 12.81 -10.91
C VAL A 173 -7.32 13.46 -11.94
N ALA A 174 -8.61 13.13 -11.95
CA ALA A 174 -9.59 13.73 -12.86
C ALA A 174 -9.72 15.24 -12.65
N GLU A 175 -9.82 15.69 -11.41
CA GLU A 175 -9.89 17.10 -11.05
C GLU A 175 -8.67 17.91 -11.50
N SER A 176 -7.47 17.29 -11.48
CA SER A 176 -6.23 17.94 -11.92
C SER A 176 -6.26 18.37 -13.40
N VAL A 177 -7.09 17.74 -14.21
CA VAL A 177 -7.29 18.07 -15.62
C VAL A 177 -8.61 18.78 -15.91
N GLY A 178 -9.29 19.22 -14.84
CA GLY A 178 -10.52 20.01 -14.93
C GLY A 178 -11.81 19.19 -15.14
N VAL A 179 -11.76 17.88 -14.91
CA VAL A 179 -12.93 16.99 -14.94
C VAL A 179 -13.44 16.83 -13.50
N PRO A 180 -14.63 17.35 -13.17
CA PRO A 180 -15.23 17.11 -11.86
C PRO A 180 -15.43 15.61 -11.65
N ALA A 181 -15.22 15.13 -10.42
CA ALA A 181 -15.35 13.71 -10.13
C ALA A 181 -15.99 13.46 -8.77
N ASP A 182 -16.90 12.49 -8.73
CA ASP A 182 -17.58 12.06 -7.51
C ASP A 182 -17.15 10.62 -7.18
N PRO A 183 -16.33 10.40 -6.13
CA PRO A 183 -16.09 9.08 -5.62
C PRO A 183 -17.34 8.54 -4.91
N CYS A 184 -17.73 7.30 -5.23
CA CYS A 184 -18.92 6.69 -4.65
C CYS A 184 -18.74 5.21 -4.33
N TYR A 185 -19.65 4.68 -3.52
CA TYR A 185 -19.70 3.26 -3.14
C TYR A 185 -21.16 2.83 -2.91
N GLY A 186 -21.42 1.51 -3.03
CA GLY A 186 -22.67 0.92 -2.62
C GLY A 186 -22.57 0.21 -1.28
N GLY A 187 -23.71 -0.17 -0.71
CA GLY A 187 -23.77 -0.86 0.58
C GLY A 187 -23.39 0.03 1.77
N GLU A 188 -22.67 -0.54 2.74
CA GLU A 188 -22.29 0.12 3.99
C GLU A 188 -20.78 -0.01 4.25
N ILE A 189 -20.16 1.02 4.81
CA ILE A 189 -18.80 0.91 5.37
C ILE A 189 -18.92 0.21 6.73
N ALA A 190 -18.92 -1.12 6.72
CA ALA A 190 -19.31 -1.96 7.86
C ALA A 190 -18.20 -2.10 8.91
N HIS A 191 -16.92 -2.11 8.52
CA HIS A 191 -15.81 -2.28 9.44
C HIS A 191 -15.50 -1.02 10.23
N GLN A 192 -15.20 -1.18 11.52
CA GLN A 192 -14.94 -0.04 12.42
C GLN A 192 -13.71 0.76 11.95
N GLU A 193 -12.68 0.07 11.51
CA GLU A 193 -11.44 0.67 11.00
C GLU A 193 -11.70 1.50 9.74
N ASN A 194 -12.53 1.00 8.81
CA ASN A 194 -12.88 1.70 7.58
C ASN A 194 -13.69 2.98 7.89
N ARG A 195 -14.66 2.88 8.83
CA ARG A 195 -15.40 4.06 9.32
C ARG A 195 -14.48 5.05 10.03
N ALA A 196 -13.53 4.55 10.84
CA ALA A 196 -12.55 5.39 11.52
C ALA A 196 -11.67 6.13 10.51
N MET A 197 -11.18 5.45 9.46
CA MET A 197 -10.43 6.06 8.36
C MET A 197 -11.21 7.20 7.71
N VAL A 198 -12.43 6.93 7.25
CA VAL A 198 -13.29 7.94 6.59
C VAL A 198 -13.53 9.14 7.50
N ASN A 199 -13.84 8.91 8.77
CA ASN A 199 -14.15 10.00 9.71
C ASN A 199 -12.91 10.78 10.15
N LEU A 200 -11.80 10.10 10.46
CA LEU A 200 -10.58 10.76 10.95
C LEU A 200 -9.85 11.55 9.87
N LEU A 201 -9.92 11.07 8.63
CA LEU A 201 -9.33 11.74 7.47
C LEU A 201 -10.34 12.65 6.75
N ASN A 202 -11.58 12.77 7.26
CA ASN A 202 -12.65 13.57 6.65
C ASN A 202 -12.82 13.29 5.16
N LEU A 203 -12.79 11.99 4.78
CA LEU A 203 -12.92 11.57 3.40
C LEU A 203 -14.37 11.68 2.94
N HIS A 204 -14.56 12.20 1.74
CA HIS A 204 -15.89 12.43 1.18
C HIS A 204 -16.14 11.47 0.03
N LEU A 205 -17.03 10.50 0.25
CA LEU A 205 -17.57 9.63 -0.77
C LEU A 205 -19.10 9.72 -0.75
N ARG A 206 -19.71 9.62 -1.91
CA ARG A 206 -21.18 9.57 -2.03
C ARG A 206 -21.63 8.11 -1.90
N THR A 207 -22.80 7.90 -1.33
CA THR A 207 -23.47 6.60 -1.44
C THR A 207 -24.12 6.48 -2.82
N PHE A 208 -24.12 5.29 -3.39
CA PHE A 208 -24.73 5.05 -4.70
C PHE A 208 -26.25 5.31 -4.71
N ASP A 209 -26.88 5.14 -3.56
CA ASP A 209 -28.30 5.39 -3.40
C ASP A 209 -28.69 6.85 -3.70
N GLY A 210 -29.57 7.00 -4.67
CA GLY A 210 -30.09 8.31 -5.09
C GLY A 210 -29.21 9.06 -6.10
N LEU A 211 -28.17 8.43 -6.65
CA LEU A 211 -27.42 8.96 -7.78
C LEU A 211 -28.20 8.73 -9.09
N ASP A 212 -28.20 9.72 -9.96
CA ASP A 212 -28.68 9.59 -11.33
C ASP A 212 -27.46 9.42 -12.25
N LEU A 213 -27.31 8.26 -12.87
CA LEU A 213 -26.18 7.96 -13.75
C LEU A 213 -26.14 8.85 -15.00
N ASP A 214 -27.29 9.38 -15.42
CA ASP A 214 -27.40 10.31 -16.56
C ASP A 214 -26.74 11.70 -16.27
N ASP A 215 -26.47 12.02 -15.00
CA ASP A 215 -25.76 13.25 -14.61
C ASP A 215 -24.25 13.17 -14.87
N TYR A 216 -23.71 11.97 -15.19
CA TYR A 216 -22.28 11.73 -15.36
C TYR A 216 -21.91 11.55 -16.83
N GLY A 217 -20.76 12.10 -17.19
CA GLY A 217 -20.19 11.97 -18.53
C GLY A 217 -19.30 10.75 -18.73
N GLY A 218 -19.00 10.00 -17.65
CA GLY A 218 -18.24 8.77 -17.67
C GLY A 218 -18.24 8.05 -16.33
N VAL A 219 -17.89 6.76 -16.35
CA VAL A 219 -17.82 5.89 -15.18
C VAL A 219 -16.44 5.26 -15.09
N ALA A 220 -15.84 5.31 -13.91
CA ALA A 220 -14.60 4.61 -13.58
C ALA A 220 -14.85 3.56 -12.50
N LEU A 221 -14.23 2.40 -12.63
CA LEU A 221 -14.17 1.37 -11.60
C LEU A 221 -12.77 1.36 -10.98
N VAL A 222 -12.69 1.30 -9.67
CA VAL A 222 -11.44 1.11 -8.92
C VAL A 222 -11.58 -0.06 -7.97
N ASP A 223 -10.51 -0.84 -7.88
CA ASP A 223 -10.39 -2.02 -7.01
C ASP A 223 -11.37 -3.15 -7.34
N HIS A 224 -11.97 -3.06 -8.48
CA HIS A 224 -12.74 -4.11 -9.15
C HIS A 224 -12.86 -3.76 -10.64
N SER A 225 -13.21 -4.74 -11.47
CA SER A 225 -13.05 -4.59 -12.92
C SER A 225 -14.32 -4.82 -13.75
N ARG A 226 -15.49 -5.04 -13.13
CA ARG A 226 -16.72 -5.36 -13.85
C ARG A 226 -17.95 -4.73 -13.22
N ALA A 227 -18.64 -3.87 -13.98
CA ALA A 227 -19.88 -3.25 -13.56
C ALA A 227 -20.99 -4.26 -13.29
N GLY A 228 -21.75 -4.07 -12.22
CA GLY A 228 -22.83 -4.94 -11.75
C GLY A 228 -22.34 -6.20 -11.04
N ILE A 229 -21.03 -6.29 -10.74
CA ILE A 229 -20.46 -7.40 -9.97
C ILE A 229 -19.65 -6.83 -8.81
N ASN A 230 -20.18 -7.00 -7.61
CA ASN A 230 -19.66 -6.43 -6.38
C ASN A 230 -19.71 -4.88 -6.35
N ASP A 231 -20.60 -4.29 -7.09
CA ASP A 231 -20.95 -2.87 -7.09
C ASP A 231 -22.44 -2.70 -7.35
N SER A 232 -22.98 -1.52 -7.11
CA SER A 232 -24.39 -1.19 -7.25
C SER A 232 -24.79 -0.71 -8.66
N LEU A 233 -23.87 -0.77 -9.64
CA LEU A 233 -24.17 -0.44 -11.03
C LEU A 233 -25.07 -1.50 -11.69
N PRO A 234 -25.86 -1.15 -12.70
CA PRO A 234 -26.53 -2.13 -13.55
C PRO A 234 -25.51 -3.07 -14.22
N GLU A 235 -25.85 -4.37 -14.31
CA GLU A 235 -24.99 -5.35 -14.99
C GLU A 235 -24.68 -4.90 -16.44
N GLY A 236 -23.39 -4.84 -16.79
CA GLY A 236 -22.95 -4.45 -18.12
C GLY A 236 -23.07 -2.95 -18.40
N HIS A 237 -23.23 -2.11 -17.39
CA HIS A 237 -23.16 -0.65 -17.56
C HIS A 237 -21.86 -0.25 -18.26
N PRO A 238 -21.90 0.70 -19.24
CA PRO A 238 -20.69 1.17 -19.90
C PRO A 238 -19.69 1.77 -18.90
N VAL A 239 -18.42 1.38 -19.02
CA VAL A 239 -17.33 1.85 -18.18
C VAL A 239 -16.26 2.48 -19.07
N ASP A 240 -15.75 3.63 -18.67
CA ASP A 240 -14.68 4.35 -19.39
C ASP A 240 -13.31 3.99 -18.86
N ILE A 241 -13.16 3.87 -17.54
CA ILE A 241 -11.88 3.66 -16.87
C ILE A 241 -11.99 2.49 -15.90
N VAL A 242 -10.98 1.58 -15.93
CA VAL A 242 -10.83 0.50 -14.96
C VAL A 242 -9.40 0.51 -14.43
N ILE A 243 -9.23 0.62 -13.11
CA ILE A 243 -7.94 0.49 -12.42
C ILE A 243 -8.12 -0.51 -11.29
N ASP A 244 -7.41 -1.66 -11.36
CA ASP A 244 -7.61 -2.78 -10.45
C ASP A 244 -6.32 -3.59 -10.28
N HIS A 245 -6.09 -4.14 -9.10
CA HIS A 245 -4.99 -5.06 -8.84
C HIS A 245 -5.45 -6.53 -8.77
N HIS A 246 -6.74 -6.78 -8.84
CA HIS A 246 -7.26 -8.14 -8.81
C HIS A 246 -7.15 -8.84 -10.16
N PRO A 247 -6.87 -10.17 -10.21
CA PRO A 247 -6.92 -10.92 -11.44
C PRO A 247 -8.34 -10.95 -12.02
N PRO A 248 -8.55 -10.55 -13.28
CA PRO A 248 -9.87 -10.44 -13.87
C PRO A 248 -10.53 -11.82 -14.00
N ARG A 249 -11.76 -11.94 -13.52
CA ARG A 249 -12.55 -13.20 -13.59
C ARG A 249 -13.38 -13.32 -14.88
N GLY A 250 -13.11 -12.51 -15.89
CA GLY A 250 -13.83 -12.50 -17.17
C GLY A 250 -13.41 -11.32 -18.04
N PRO A 251 -14.08 -11.09 -19.17
CA PRO A 251 -13.79 -9.96 -20.04
C PRO A 251 -13.99 -8.64 -19.32
N VAL A 252 -13.04 -7.73 -19.45
CA VAL A 252 -13.10 -6.36 -18.95
C VAL A 252 -13.29 -5.43 -20.13
N ALA A 253 -14.18 -4.47 -20.00
CA ALA A 253 -14.45 -3.46 -21.01
C ALA A 253 -14.22 -2.05 -20.44
N GLY A 254 -13.56 -1.17 -21.22
CA GLY A 254 -13.29 0.21 -20.87
C GLY A 254 -12.48 0.89 -21.96
N SER A 255 -12.52 2.21 -22.01
CA SER A 255 -11.66 3.00 -22.90
C SER A 255 -10.21 3.06 -22.39
N PHE A 256 -10.06 3.00 -21.06
CA PHE A 256 -8.80 2.86 -20.36
C PHE A 256 -8.89 1.69 -19.38
N ILE A 257 -7.95 0.76 -19.45
CA ILE A 257 -7.89 -0.42 -18.57
C ILE A 257 -6.45 -0.57 -18.10
N ASP A 258 -6.25 -0.55 -16.77
CA ASP A 258 -4.99 -0.88 -16.10
C ASP A 258 -5.27 -1.89 -14.98
N ILE A 259 -4.93 -3.14 -15.24
CA ILE A 259 -5.11 -4.25 -14.28
C ILE A 259 -3.76 -4.91 -14.06
N ARG A 260 -3.26 -4.88 -12.82
CA ARG A 260 -1.93 -5.38 -12.45
C ARG A 260 -1.98 -6.35 -11.27
N PRO A 261 -2.24 -7.63 -11.50
CA PRO A 261 -2.37 -8.63 -10.43
C PRO A 261 -1.09 -8.89 -9.62
N ASP A 262 0.06 -8.45 -10.13
CA ASP A 262 1.35 -8.55 -9.44
C ASP A 262 1.62 -7.39 -8.46
N THR A 263 0.70 -6.42 -8.37
CA THR A 263 0.76 -5.29 -7.43
C THR A 263 -0.09 -5.62 -6.20
N GLY A 264 0.37 -5.18 -5.03
CA GLY A 264 -0.28 -5.54 -3.75
C GLY A 264 -1.56 -4.79 -3.44
N ALA A 265 -1.78 -3.60 -4.07
CA ALA A 265 -2.96 -2.75 -3.84
C ALA A 265 -3.26 -1.85 -5.05
N THR A 266 -4.52 -1.51 -5.25
CA THR A 266 -4.94 -0.50 -6.24
C THR A 266 -4.45 0.89 -5.85
N SER A 267 -4.36 1.21 -4.56
CA SER A 267 -3.74 2.45 -4.05
C SER A 267 -2.30 2.65 -4.52
N THR A 268 -1.54 1.58 -4.73
CA THR A 268 -0.20 1.63 -5.33
C THR A 268 -0.24 2.17 -6.76
N LEU A 269 -1.20 1.69 -7.56
CA LEU A 269 -1.39 2.16 -8.94
C LEU A 269 -1.81 3.64 -8.97
N ILE A 270 -2.69 4.03 -8.07
CA ILE A 270 -3.14 5.43 -7.94
C ILE A 270 -1.98 6.35 -7.54
N GLU A 271 -1.15 5.96 -6.57
CA GLU A 271 0.06 6.73 -6.20
C GLU A 271 1.00 6.90 -7.39
N GLU A 272 1.21 5.83 -8.16
CA GLU A 272 2.04 5.89 -9.36
C GLU A 272 1.50 6.92 -10.37
N TYR A 273 0.18 6.99 -10.60
CA TYR A 273 -0.43 8.03 -11.43
C TYR A 273 -0.24 9.42 -10.84
N LEU A 274 -0.46 9.62 -9.56
CA LEU A 274 -0.25 10.92 -8.90
C LEU A 274 1.19 11.37 -9.06
N SER A 275 2.16 10.49 -8.75
CA SER A 275 3.59 10.76 -8.83
C SER A 275 4.04 11.09 -10.25
N ARG A 276 3.66 10.28 -11.25
CA ARG A 276 4.03 10.47 -12.66
C ARG A 276 3.40 11.71 -13.28
N LEU A 277 2.24 12.11 -12.81
CA LEU A 277 1.55 13.33 -13.25
C LEU A 277 1.99 14.57 -12.46
N GLY A 278 2.87 14.42 -11.46
CA GLY A 278 3.35 15.51 -10.62
C GLY A 278 2.24 16.10 -9.73
N ILE A 279 1.26 15.28 -9.35
CA ILE A 279 0.17 15.66 -8.45
C ILE A 279 0.58 15.27 -7.03
N GLU A 280 0.90 16.25 -6.20
CA GLU A 280 1.21 15.98 -4.79
C GLU A 280 -0.09 15.66 -4.02
N PRO A 281 -0.20 14.49 -3.37
CA PRO A 281 -1.35 14.19 -2.51
C PRO A 281 -1.30 15.07 -1.26
N ASP A 282 -2.49 15.57 -0.84
CA ASP A 282 -2.60 16.17 0.49
C ASP A 282 -2.42 15.09 1.58
N ARG A 283 -2.34 15.57 2.84
CA ARG A 283 -2.10 14.69 3.98
C ARG A 283 -3.15 13.59 4.11
N GLU A 284 -4.40 13.93 3.91
CA GLU A 284 -5.54 13.06 4.03
C GLU A 284 -5.50 11.94 2.98
N LEU A 285 -5.28 12.30 1.72
CA LEU A 285 -5.17 11.34 0.62
C LEU A 285 -3.91 10.47 0.75
N ALA A 286 -2.76 11.07 1.08
CA ALA A 286 -1.52 10.29 1.29
C ALA A 286 -1.68 9.26 2.42
N THR A 287 -2.33 9.65 3.51
CA THR A 287 -2.60 8.75 4.64
C THR A 287 -3.56 7.64 4.24
N ALA A 288 -4.62 7.98 3.48
CA ALA A 288 -5.59 7.01 3.01
C ALA A 288 -4.98 5.97 2.07
N LEU A 289 -4.21 6.41 1.05
CA LEU A 289 -3.55 5.51 0.11
C LEU A 289 -2.52 4.61 0.81
N LEU A 290 -1.73 5.18 1.72
CA LEU A 290 -0.76 4.39 2.50
C LEU A 290 -1.47 3.33 3.37
N TYR A 291 -2.61 3.67 3.95
CA TYR A 291 -3.41 2.72 4.72
C TYR A 291 -3.99 1.62 3.83
N GLY A 292 -4.52 1.95 2.65
CA GLY A 292 -4.99 0.98 1.65
C GLY A 292 -3.90 -0.04 1.31
N ILE A 293 -2.70 0.42 0.94
CA ILE A 293 -1.55 -0.46 0.65
C ILE A 293 -1.24 -1.37 1.85
N ARG A 294 -1.22 -0.86 3.07
CA ARG A 294 -0.89 -1.63 4.27
C ARG A 294 -1.93 -2.71 4.57
N ILE A 295 -3.20 -2.42 4.39
CA ILE A 295 -4.28 -3.38 4.65
C ILE A 295 -4.22 -4.54 3.65
N ASP A 296 -4.11 -4.27 2.36
CA ASP A 296 -4.12 -5.31 1.32
C ASP A 296 -2.86 -6.16 1.32
N THR A 297 -1.73 -5.54 1.61
CA THR A 297 -0.44 -6.24 1.74
C THR A 297 -0.21 -6.84 3.14
N LYS A 298 -1.15 -6.68 4.08
CA LYS A 298 -0.99 -7.03 5.49
C LYS A 298 0.33 -6.53 6.08
N ASP A 299 0.51 -5.23 6.06
CA ASP A 299 1.76 -4.56 6.46
C ASP A 299 2.98 -5.12 5.73
N PHE A 300 2.89 -5.24 4.40
CA PHE A 300 3.97 -5.70 3.51
C PHE A 300 4.43 -7.14 3.77
N THR A 301 3.58 -7.97 4.37
CA THR A 301 3.89 -9.38 4.65
C THR A 301 3.24 -10.35 3.68
N ARG A 302 2.30 -9.89 2.83
CA ARG A 302 1.58 -10.72 1.87
C ARG A 302 1.36 -9.98 0.55
N SER A 303 1.51 -10.72 -0.56
CA SER A 303 1.23 -10.24 -1.93
C SER A 303 1.90 -8.90 -2.28
N THR A 304 3.06 -8.63 -1.69
CA THR A 304 3.78 -7.36 -1.81
C THR A 304 4.77 -7.39 -2.97
N SER A 305 4.83 -6.32 -3.71
CA SER A 305 5.76 -6.08 -4.83
C SER A 305 6.69 -4.89 -4.56
N ILE A 306 7.71 -4.68 -5.40
CA ILE A 306 8.59 -3.51 -5.28
C ILE A 306 7.82 -2.19 -5.39
N PRO A 307 6.89 -2.01 -6.35
CA PRO A 307 6.07 -0.81 -6.44
C PRO A 307 5.32 -0.44 -5.14
N ASP A 308 4.86 -1.43 -4.35
CA ASP A 308 4.16 -1.15 -3.08
C ASP A 308 5.08 -0.48 -2.05
N PHE A 309 6.35 -0.90 -1.98
CA PHE A 309 7.35 -0.24 -1.13
C PHE A 309 7.71 1.16 -1.62
N GLU A 310 7.83 1.35 -2.94
CA GLU A 310 8.13 2.64 -3.54
C GLU A 310 6.98 3.64 -3.30
N ALA A 311 5.73 3.21 -3.54
CA ALA A 311 4.54 4.00 -3.26
C ALA A 311 4.43 4.35 -1.76
N ALA A 312 4.62 3.38 -0.88
CA ALA A 312 4.60 3.63 0.55
C ALA A 312 5.68 4.62 1.00
N ALA A 313 6.90 4.52 0.45
CA ALA A 313 7.99 5.46 0.76
C ALA A 313 7.66 6.88 0.27
N SER A 314 7.06 7.03 -0.91
CA SER A 314 6.60 8.31 -1.44
C SER A 314 5.50 8.92 -0.57
N LEU A 315 4.47 8.14 -0.26
CA LEU A 315 3.31 8.57 0.54
C LEU A 315 3.69 8.93 1.98
N SER A 316 4.65 8.21 2.59
CA SER A 316 5.11 8.44 3.98
C SER A 316 5.64 9.85 4.21
N VAL A 317 6.09 10.55 3.18
CA VAL A 317 6.55 11.95 3.28
C VAL A 317 5.40 12.90 3.62
N HIS A 318 4.19 12.56 3.21
CA HIS A 318 2.99 13.40 3.32
C HIS A 318 1.99 12.87 4.35
N ALA A 319 2.02 11.55 4.64
CA ALA A 319 1.06 10.88 5.49
C ALA A 319 1.16 11.28 6.97
N ASP A 320 0.05 11.13 7.69
CA ASP A 320 -0.05 11.36 9.14
C ASP A 320 0.00 10.02 9.90
N GLU A 321 1.19 9.66 10.39
CA GLU A 321 1.38 8.45 11.18
C GLU A 321 0.48 8.38 12.42
N SER A 322 0.24 9.53 13.07
CA SER A 322 -0.59 9.56 14.28
C SER A 322 -2.06 9.24 13.99
N THR A 323 -2.53 9.61 12.81
CA THR A 323 -3.87 9.25 12.35
C THR A 323 -3.93 7.79 11.92
N LEU A 324 -2.89 7.24 11.27
CA LEU A 324 -2.81 5.81 10.96
C LEU A 324 -2.92 4.96 12.22
N GLU A 325 -2.14 5.26 13.28
CA GLU A 325 -2.22 4.55 14.55
C GLU A 325 -3.63 4.57 15.16
N ARG A 326 -4.35 5.69 15.01
CA ARG A 326 -5.72 5.83 15.52
C ARG A 326 -6.74 5.07 14.66
N VAL A 327 -6.51 4.94 13.38
CA VAL A 327 -7.34 4.12 12.47
C VAL A 327 -7.14 2.64 12.77
N GLU A 328 -5.89 2.19 12.90
CA GLU A 328 -5.52 0.80 13.18
C GLU A 328 -5.92 0.34 14.58
N SER A 329 -5.95 1.26 15.51
CA SER A 329 -6.34 1.01 16.90
C SER A 329 -7.49 1.91 17.31
N PRO A 330 -8.67 1.77 16.68
CA PRO A 330 -9.81 2.59 17.05
C PRO A 330 -10.13 2.39 18.52
N SER A 331 -10.47 3.48 19.18
CA SER A 331 -10.78 3.44 20.61
C SER A 331 -11.92 2.47 20.85
N VAL A 332 -11.64 1.42 21.61
CA VAL A 332 -12.64 0.41 22.00
C VAL A 332 -13.59 1.03 23.01
N SER A 333 -14.89 0.98 22.74
CA SER A 333 -15.87 1.51 23.67
C SER A 333 -15.89 0.72 25.00
N PRO A 334 -16.24 1.34 26.13
CA PRO A 334 -16.41 0.59 27.37
C PRO A 334 -17.44 -0.55 27.24
N GLU A 335 -18.42 -0.40 26.36
CA GLU A 335 -19.42 -1.43 26.08
C GLU A 335 -18.80 -2.63 25.33
N THR A 336 -18.00 -2.37 24.32
CA THR A 336 -17.26 -3.44 23.61
C THR A 336 -16.37 -4.25 24.57
N LEU A 337 -15.68 -3.56 25.50
CA LEU A 337 -14.88 -4.27 26.52
C LEU A 337 -15.74 -5.13 27.45
N ARG A 338 -16.94 -4.65 27.84
CA ARG A 338 -17.88 -5.46 28.66
C ARG A 338 -18.40 -6.66 27.88
N VAL A 339 -18.77 -6.46 26.60
CA VAL A 339 -19.23 -7.56 25.74
C VAL A 339 -18.11 -8.58 25.54
N LEU A 340 -16.88 -8.14 25.27
CA LEU A 340 -15.73 -9.03 25.15
C LEU A 340 -15.46 -9.81 26.47
N ALA A 341 -15.51 -9.16 27.61
CA ALA A 341 -15.34 -9.83 28.89
C ALA A 341 -16.40 -10.92 29.08
N ARG A 342 -17.68 -10.61 28.82
CA ARG A 342 -18.78 -11.61 28.89
C ARG A 342 -18.58 -12.74 27.87
N ALA A 343 -18.11 -12.40 26.65
CA ALA A 343 -17.83 -13.39 25.61
C ALA A 343 -16.69 -14.34 26.01
N ILE A 344 -15.68 -13.85 26.72
CA ILE A 344 -14.59 -14.67 27.24
C ILE A 344 -15.05 -15.54 28.38
N GLU A 345 -15.83 -15.01 29.32
CA GLU A 345 -16.33 -15.73 30.50
C GLU A 345 -17.36 -16.81 30.13
N GLY A 346 -18.31 -16.47 29.23
CA GLY A 346 -19.42 -17.36 28.85
C GLY A 346 -19.12 -18.22 27.61
N ARG A 347 -17.86 -18.40 27.20
CA ARG A 347 -17.53 -19.20 26.04
C ARG A 347 -17.73 -20.70 26.23
N ASP A 348 -18.45 -21.33 25.33
CA ASP A 348 -18.51 -22.78 25.13
C ASP A 348 -17.56 -23.17 24.01
N VAL A 349 -16.53 -23.98 24.32
CA VAL A 349 -15.48 -24.40 23.41
C VAL A 349 -15.65 -25.88 23.07
N ARG A 350 -15.88 -26.18 21.78
CA ARG A 350 -15.98 -27.55 21.25
C ARG A 350 -15.02 -27.74 20.09
N GLY A 351 -13.92 -28.46 20.35
CA GLY A 351 -12.85 -28.62 19.37
C GLY A 351 -12.21 -27.28 19.01
N SER A 352 -12.29 -26.88 17.75
CA SER A 352 -11.78 -25.60 17.23
C SER A 352 -12.86 -24.50 17.12
N THR A 353 -14.03 -24.72 17.74
CA THR A 353 -15.18 -23.83 17.64
C THR A 353 -15.53 -23.23 19.00
N VAL A 354 -15.85 -21.95 19.01
CA VAL A 354 -16.32 -21.20 20.19
C VAL A 354 -17.70 -20.61 19.91
N ALA A 355 -18.65 -20.85 20.81
CA ALA A 355 -19.88 -20.09 20.86
C ALA A 355 -19.96 -19.33 22.20
N SER A 356 -20.56 -18.14 22.22
CA SER A 356 -20.71 -17.38 23.46
C SER A 356 -21.94 -16.50 23.44
N CYS A 357 -22.78 -16.65 24.50
CA CYS A 357 -23.90 -15.77 24.80
C CYS A 357 -23.41 -14.60 25.67
N VAL A 358 -23.56 -13.37 25.19
CA VAL A 358 -23.14 -12.16 25.93
C VAL A 358 -24.33 -11.47 26.65
N GLY A 359 -25.53 -12.05 26.58
CA GLY A 359 -26.73 -11.49 27.20
C GLY A 359 -27.23 -10.23 26.48
N GLU A 360 -27.78 -9.28 27.25
CA GLU A 360 -28.28 -8.02 26.71
C GLU A 360 -27.14 -7.11 26.23
N ILE A 361 -27.33 -6.55 25.05
CA ILE A 361 -26.39 -5.62 24.38
C ILE A 361 -27.09 -4.31 24.02
N THR A 362 -26.34 -3.26 23.84
CA THR A 362 -26.85 -1.94 23.44
C THR A 362 -26.37 -1.57 22.00
N ASP A 363 -25.40 -2.33 21.46
CA ASP A 363 -24.84 -2.15 20.13
C ASP A 363 -24.46 -3.51 19.56
N ARG A 364 -25.05 -3.86 18.41
CA ARG A 364 -24.82 -5.14 17.71
C ARG A 364 -23.40 -5.27 17.16
N ASP A 365 -22.74 -4.15 16.83
CA ASP A 365 -21.39 -4.15 16.26
C ASP A 365 -20.35 -4.68 17.26
N THR A 366 -20.66 -4.62 18.56
CA THR A 366 -19.81 -5.18 19.62
C THR A 366 -19.67 -6.71 19.53
N LEU A 367 -20.67 -7.40 18.96
CA LEU A 367 -20.66 -8.86 18.77
C LEU A 367 -19.62 -9.26 17.72
N ALA A 368 -19.54 -8.50 16.61
CA ALA A 368 -18.57 -8.72 15.55
C ALA A 368 -17.13 -8.57 16.06
N GLN A 369 -16.89 -7.52 16.85
CA GLN A 369 -15.59 -7.27 17.47
C GLN A 369 -15.20 -8.36 18.48
N ALA A 370 -16.16 -8.84 19.29
CA ALA A 370 -15.90 -9.92 20.22
C ALA A 370 -15.62 -11.25 19.50
N ALA A 371 -16.35 -11.55 18.42
CA ALA A 371 -16.12 -12.75 17.60
C ALA A 371 -14.73 -12.73 16.96
N GLU A 372 -14.30 -11.60 16.41
CA GLU A 372 -12.96 -11.41 15.83
C GLU A 372 -11.86 -11.63 16.87
N ARG A 373 -12.01 -11.06 18.07
CA ARG A 373 -11.03 -11.22 19.15
C ARG A 373 -10.94 -12.66 19.65
N LEU A 374 -12.07 -13.37 19.76
CA LEU A 374 -12.09 -14.79 20.15
C LEU A 374 -11.49 -15.69 19.07
N LEU A 375 -11.60 -15.33 17.80
CA LEU A 375 -10.95 -16.07 16.70
C LEU A 375 -9.42 -16.03 16.81
N GLY A 376 -8.86 -15.02 17.49
CA GLY A 376 -7.43 -14.93 17.80
C GLY A 376 -6.92 -15.94 18.85
N LEU A 377 -7.79 -16.68 19.51
CA LEU A 377 -7.39 -17.70 20.47
C LEU A 377 -6.69 -18.88 19.77
N ASP A 378 -5.68 -19.44 20.45
CA ASP A 378 -4.93 -20.59 19.92
C ASP A 378 -5.83 -21.81 19.72
N GLY A 379 -5.71 -22.44 18.57
CA GLY A 379 -6.49 -23.62 18.19
C GLY A 379 -7.95 -23.35 17.82
N ILE A 380 -8.42 -22.10 17.78
CA ILE A 380 -9.77 -21.73 17.38
C ILE A 380 -9.81 -21.37 15.88
N ALA A 381 -10.73 -22.00 15.17
CA ALA A 381 -10.98 -21.79 13.75
C ALA A 381 -12.35 -21.15 13.45
N VAL A 382 -13.31 -21.29 14.38
CA VAL A 382 -14.67 -20.75 14.24
C VAL A 382 -15.12 -20.12 15.54
N THR A 383 -15.72 -18.93 15.44
CA THR A 383 -16.31 -18.22 16.58
C THR A 383 -17.72 -17.75 16.26
N PHE A 384 -18.63 -17.82 17.23
CA PHE A 384 -19.96 -17.29 17.14
C PHE A 384 -20.33 -16.58 18.45
N VAL A 385 -20.49 -15.26 18.40
CA VAL A 385 -20.89 -14.46 19.57
C VAL A 385 -22.28 -13.88 19.30
N TYR A 386 -23.17 -14.02 20.26
CA TYR A 386 -24.55 -13.59 20.15
C TYR A 386 -25.06 -12.98 21.44
N GLY A 387 -26.02 -12.07 21.28
CA GLY A 387 -26.70 -11.40 22.40
C GLY A 387 -28.04 -10.88 21.93
N TYR A 388 -28.79 -10.21 22.78
CA TYR A 388 -30.14 -9.72 22.45
C TYR A 388 -30.30 -8.24 22.76
N MET A 389 -31.11 -7.57 21.96
CA MET A 389 -31.46 -6.15 22.07
C MET A 389 -32.82 -5.94 21.40
N ASP A 390 -33.68 -5.13 22.00
CA ASP A 390 -34.98 -4.72 21.47
C ASP A 390 -35.87 -5.87 20.96
N GLY A 391 -35.86 -7.01 21.65
CA GLY A 391 -36.68 -8.17 21.31
C GLY A 391 -36.13 -9.02 20.18
N VAL A 392 -34.89 -8.83 19.79
CA VAL A 392 -34.19 -9.58 18.72
C VAL A 392 -32.85 -10.11 19.26
N ILE A 393 -32.55 -11.37 18.95
CA ILE A 393 -31.24 -11.98 19.15
C ILE A 393 -30.40 -11.65 17.92
N TYR A 394 -29.26 -11.03 18.12
CA TYR A 394 -28.24 -10.77 17.10
C TYR A 394 -27.06 -11.70 17.30
N GLY A 395 -26.51 -12.23 16.22
CA GLY A 395 -25.33 -13.06 16.26
C GLY A 395 -24.33 -12.66 15.20
N SER A 396 -23.04 -12.77 15.51
CA SER A 396 -21.93 -12.57 14.59
C SER A 396 -20.99 -13.77 14.66
N ALA A 397 -20.71 -14.36 13.50
CA ALA A 397 -19.79 -15.49 13.34
C ALA A 397 -18.59 -15.11 12.52
N ARG A 398 -17.43 -15.72 12.84
CA ARG A 398 -16.18 -15.61 12.11
C ARG A 398 -15.58 -16.97 11.92
N ALA A 399 -14.92 -17.19 10.77
CA ALA A 399 -14.20 -18.43 10.49
C ALA A 399 -12.84 -18.14 9.86
N ARG A 400 -11.87 -19.02 10.13
CA ARG A 400 -10.54 -19.00 9.57
C ARG A 400 -10.30 -20.29 8.80
N GLY A 401 -9.84 -20.20 7.53
CA GLY A 401 -9.58 -21.35 6.67
C GLY A 401 -10.62 -21.51 5.55
N ALA A 402 -10.25 -22.25 4.50
CA ALA A 402 -11.01 -22.38 3.26
C ALA A 402 -12.03 -23.53 3.25
N ASP A 403 -12.05 -24.35 4.31
CA ASP A 403 -12.81 -25.63 4.30
C ASP A 403 -14.23 -25.51 4.88
N LEU A 404 -14.64 -24.34 5.37
CA LEU A 404 -15.95 -24.13 5.98
C LEU A 404 -16.54 -22.78 5.52
N ASP A 405 -17.74 -22.82 4.92
CA ASP A 405 -18.53 -21.62 4.65
C ASP A 405 -19.41 -21.30 5.87
N ILE A 406 -18.99 -20.31 6.68
CA ILE A 406 -19.72 -19.92 7.88
C ILE A 406 -21.07 -19.28 7.56
N GLY A 407 -21.24 -18.70 6.36
CA GLY A 407 -22.48 -18.14 5.89
C GLY A 407 -23.53 -19.22 5.60
N GLU A 408 -23.15 -20.32 4.95
CA GLU A 408 -24.03 -21.49 4.74
C GLU A 408 -24.37 -22.14 6.09
N LEU A 409 -23.37 -22.39 6.92
CA LEU A 409 -23.58 -23.00 8.24
C LEU A 409 -24.54 -22.20 9.11
N LEU A 410 -24.41 -20.88 9.14
CA LEU A 410 -25.26 -20.04 9.97
C LEU A 410 -26.69 -19.98 9.41
N ARG A 411 -26.86 -20.04 8.08
CA ARG A 411 -28.19 -20.19 7.45
C ARG A 411 -28.84 -21.50 7.86
N ASP A 412 -28.15 -22.61 7.77
CA ASP A 412 -28.70 -23.93 8.14
C ASP A 412 -29.11 -23.96 9.61
N ALA A 413 -28.31 -23.34 10.49
CA ALA A 413 -28.58 -23.29 11.91
C ALA A 413 -29.78 -22.41 12.28
N LEU A 414 -29.89 -21.21 11.73
CA LEU A 414 -30.73 -20.13 12.29
C LEU A 414 -31.76 -19.55 11.31
N ASP A 415 -31.64 -19.73 9.99
CA ASP A 415 -32.61 -19.22 9.02
C ASP A 415 -34.03 -19.81 9.22
N PRO A 416 -34.19 -21.08 9.65
CA PRO A 416 -35.53 -21.62 9.94
C PRO A 416 -36.29 -20.92 11.08
N VAL A 417 -35.58 -20.14 11.93
CA VAL A 417 -36.14 -19.46 13.10
C VAL A 417 -35.97 -17.95 13.08
N GLY A 418 -35.32 -17.43 12.04
CA GLY A 418 -35.03 -16.01 11.91
C GLY A 418 -34.53 -15.67 10.51
N SER A 419 -33.43 -14.94 10.45
CA SER A 419 -32.70 -14.65 9.23
C SER A 419 -31.21 -14.80 9.53
N ALA A 420 -30.48 -15.51 8.66
CA ALA A 420 -29.04 -15.68 8.80
C ALA A 420 -28.38 -15.74 7.43
N GLY A 421 -27.11 -15.31 7.35
CA GLY A 421 -26.35 -15.34 6.12
C GLY A 421 -25.00 -14.64 6.22
N GLY A 422 -24.25 -14.70 5.14
CA GLY A 422 -22.91 -14.12 5.06
C GLY A 422 -22.08 -14.79 3.99
N HIS A 423 -20.78 -14.70 4.14
CA HIS A 423 -19.75 -15.26 3.26
C HIS A 423 -18.98 -16.38 3.97
N ALA A 424 -18.02 -16.98 3.29
CA ALA A 424 -17.25 -18.11 3.81
C ALA A 424 -16.53 -17.81 5.15
N THR A 425 -16.10 -16.58 5.40
CA THR A 425 -15.31 -16.20 6.58
C THR A 425 -16.07 -15.39 7.63
N MET A 426 -17.22 -14.82 7.28
CA MET A 426 -18.04 -14.00 8.17
C MET A 426 -19.53 -14.14 7.90
N ALA A 427 -20.33 -14.19 8.99
CA ALA A 427 -21.78 -14.30 8.88
C ALA A 427 -22.46 -13.60 10.06
N GLY A 428 -23.74 -13.24 9.82
CA GLY A 428 -24.60 -12.65 10.83
C GLY A 428 -25.93 -13.39 10.94
N ALA A 429 -26.58 -13.27 12.10
CA ALA A 429 -27.92 -13.81 12.32
C ALA A 429 -28.79 -12.83 13.12
N GLN A 430 -30.10 -12.89 12.85
CA GLN A 430 -31.14 -12.16 13.57
C GLN A 430 -32.31 -13.11 13.85
N VAL A 431 -32.62 -13.35 15.11
CA VAL A 431 -33.70 -14.25 15.51
C VAL A 431 -34.67 -13.50 16.44
N PRO A 432 -35.97 -13.42 16.12
CA PRO A 432 -36.93 -12.78 17.00
C PRO A 432 -36.99 -13.47 18.39
N LEU A 433 -36.83 -12.71 19.45
CA LEU A 433 -36.84 -13.22 20.81
C LEU A 433 -38.22 -13.78 21.20
N GLY A 434 -39.28 -13.27 20.57
CA GLY A 434 -40.67 -13.72 20.79
C GLY A 434 -40.89 -15.22 20.57
N ILE A 435 -40.06 -15.90 19.82
CA ILE A 435 -40.13 -17.36 19.65
C ILE A 435 -39.78 -18.11 20.97
N LEU A 436 -39.09 -17.44 21.91
CA LEU A 436 -38.65 -18.00 23.19
C LEU A 436 -39.56 -17.57 24.36
N GLN A 437 -40.59 -16.72 24.13
CA GLN A 437 -41.45 -16.17 25.19
C GLN A 437 -42.42 -17.20 25.83
N GLU A 438 -42.57 -18.40 25.27
CA GLU A 438 -43.38 -19.48 25.81
C GLU A 438 -42.61 -20.37 26.82
N VAL A 439 -41.34 -20.06 27.11
CA VAL A 439 -40.50 -20.87 28.02
C VAL A 439 -40.68 -20.43 29.47
N SER A 440 -40.90 -21.40 30.34
CA SER A 440 -41.35 -21.35 31.71
C SER A 440 -40.69 -20.28 32.60
N GLU A 441 -41.49 -19.79 33.59
CA GLU A 441 -41.14 -18.85 34.67
C GLU A 441 -39.92 -19.25 35.56
N SER A 442 -39.21 -20.36 35.26
CA SER A 442 -38.14 -20.91 36.11
C SER A 442 -36.70 -20.74 35.54
N GLU A 443 -36.54 -20.38 34.28
CA GLU A 443 -35.21 -20.20 33.66
C GLU A 443 -34.95 -18.73 33.34
N SER A 444 -33.70 -18.28 33.49
CA SER A 444 -33.32 -16.92 33.11
C SER A 444 -33.28 -16.80 31.59
N LEU A 445 -33.70 -15.64 31.05
CA LEU A 445 -33.69 -15.38 29.63
C LEU A 445 -32.32 -15.65 28.95
N PRO A 446 -31.17 -15.27 29.57
CA PRO A 446 -29.86 -15.61 29.02
C PRO A 446 -29.63 -17.12 28.85
N GLU A 447 -30.00 -17.94 29.83
CA GLU A 447 -29.82 -19.40 29.80
C GLU A 447 -30.65 -20.05 28.67
N VAL A 448 -31.88 -19.57 28.48
CA VAL A 448 -32.76 -20.06 27.40
C VAL A 448 -32.19 -19.67 26.02
N VAL A 449 -31.76 -18.41 25.85
CA VAL A 449 -31.12 -17.94 24.62
C VAL A 449 -29.84 -18.74 24.33
N GLU A 450 -29.02 -18.96 25.34
CA GLU A 450 -27.79 -19.73 25.24
C GLU A 450 -28.08 -21.17 24.79
N THR A 451 -28.95 -21.87 25.48
CA THR A 451 -29.28 -23.25 25.14
C THR A 451 -29.87 -23.40 23.73
N PHE A 452 -30.74 -22.49 23.36
CA PHE A 452 -31.40 -22.52 22.04
C PHE A 452 -30.42 -22.21 20.89
N VAL A 453 -29.66 -21.12 20.98
CA VAL A 453 -28.83 -20.63 19.89
C VAL A 453 -27.56 -21.46 19.77
N SER A 454 -26.85 -21.75 20.88
CA SER A 454 -25.65 -22.57 20.83
C SER A 454 -25.93 -24.00 20.42
N GLY A 455 -27.07 -24.55 20.87
CA GLY A 455 -27.51 -25.90 20.48
C GLY A 455 -27.61 -26.06 18.97
N ARG A 456 -28.34 -25.15 18.30
CA ARG A 456 -28.49 -25.15 16.84
C ARG A 456 -27.18 -24.92 16.09
N PHE A 457 -26.35 -24.00 16.60
CA PHE A 457 -25.08 -23.70 16.00
C PHE A 457 -24.11 -24.88 16.04
N PHE A 458 -23.99 -25.54 17.19
CA PHE A 458 -23.13 -26.73 17.34
C PHE A 458 -23.68 -27.97 16.64
N GLU A 459 -25.00 -28.10 16.50
CA GLU A 459 -25.62 -29.16 15.71
C GLU A 459 -25.23 -29.00 14.23
N ALA A 460 -25.35 -27.79 13.65
CA ALA A 460 -24.95 -27.51 12.29
C ALA A 460 -23.44 -27.73 12.06
N ILE A 461 -22.59 -27.37 13.04
CA ILE A 461 -21.14 -27.65 12.96
C ILE A 461 -20.83 -29.15 13.02
N GLY A 462 -21.57 -29.91 13.82
CA GLY A 462 -21.39 -31.36 13.91
C GLY A 462 -21.70 -32.10 12.63
N ASP A 463 -22.56 -31.56 11.80
CA ASP A 463 -22.93 -32.08 10.47
C ASP A 463 -22.00 -31.58 9.35
N ALA A 464 -21.16 -30.58 9.61
CA ALA A 464 -20.22 -30.06 8.63
C ALA A 464 -18.95 -30.93 8.52
N PRO A 465 -18.34 -31.06 7.33
CA PRO A 465 -17.08 -31.81 7.18
C PRO A 465 -15.97 -31.19 8.03
N ALA A 466 -15.30 -32.03 8.83
CA ALA A 466 -14.28 -31.58 9.78
C ALA A 466 -13.15 -30.81 9.05
N PRO A 467 -12.75 -29.62 9.55
CA PRO A 467 -11.66 -28.85 8.93
C PRO A 467 -10.35 -29.66 8.97
N ARG A 468 -9.66 -29.73 7.82
CA ARG A 468 -8.35 -30.35 7.73
C ARG A 468 -7.36 -29.56 8.60
N ARG A 469 -6.73 -30.24 9.57
CA ARG A 469 -5.60 -29.67 10.33
C ARG A 469 -4.45 -29.43 9.34
N GLU A 470 -4.01 -28.19 9.20
CA GLU A 470 -2.71 -27.93 8.60
C GLU A 470 -1.62 -28.63 9.45
N PRO A 471 -0.67 -29.34 8.83
CA PRO A 471 0.41 -29.92 9.58
C PRO A 471 1.24 -28.79 10.20
N SER A 472 1.33 -28.78 11.54
CA SER A 472 2.26 -27.92 12.27
C SER A 472 3.66 -28.15 11.69
N SER A 473 4.28 -27.11 11.18
CA SER A 473 5.70 -27.12 10.77
C SER A 473 6.53 -27.34 12.01
N GLU A 474 6.86 -28.61 12.30
CA GLU A 474 7.93 -28.92 13.24
C GLU A 474 9.23 -28.34 12.68
N PHE A 475 9.73 -27.31 13.35
CA PHE A 475 11.11 -26.89 13.19
C PHE A 475 12.01 -28.05 13.64
N SER A 476 12.58 -28.79 12.68
CA SER A 476 13.70 -29.70 12.93
C SER A 476 14.92 -28.84 13.21
N THR A 477 15.33 -28.81 14.45
CA THR A 477 16.68 -28.44 14.84
C THR A 477 17.60 -29.63 14.62
N ASP A 478 18.47 -29.55 13.61
CA ASP A 478 19.78 -30.20 13.54
C ASP A 478 20.81 -29.20 13.00
#